data_ad241a2d7e436bc69ebd135a2b5fd423
#
_entry.id   ad241a2d7e436bc69ebd135a2b5fd423
#
_cell.length_a   1.000
_cell.length_b   1.000
_cell.length_c   1.000
_cell.angle_alpha   90.00
_cell.angle_beta   90.00
_cell.angle_gamma   90.00
#
_symmetry.space_group_name_H-M   'P 1'
#
loop_
_entity.id
_entity.type
_entity.pdbx_description
1 polymer ?
#
loop_
_entity_poly.entity_id
_entity_poly.type
_entity_poly.pdbx_seq_one_letter_code
_entity_poly.pdbx_strand_id
1 'polypeptide(L)'
;MKQKYTCLLYRTKTTEQKDQAEMERQRGVCLQFAQEQGWLPIREFWCSEEDGRPINEDPLLELRAGAEQAQFQILLVSEFDRIGRVPVECSAAAAFFERHGVEVWTVTDGYMGKLVRLEVETMK
;
A
#
# COMPACT_ATOMS: atom_id res chain seq x y z
N MET A 1 -13.05 17.03 -12.91
CA MET A 1 -12.50 16.54 -11.64
C MET A 1 -11.10 16.01 -11.86
N LYS A 2 -10.18 16.33 -10.96
CA LYS A 2 -8.83 15.80 -11.06
C LYS A 2 -8.82 14.30 -10.77
N GLN A 3 -8.23 13.53 -11.69
CA GLN A 3 -8.03 12.11 -11.49
C GLN A 3 -6.95 11.89 -10.43
N LYS A 4 -7.19 10.96 -9.50
CA LYS A 4 -6.23 10.65 -8.45
C LYS A 4 -5.25 9.59 -8.93
N TYR A 5 -3.97 9.87 -8.81
CA TYR A 5 -2.91 8.92 -9.13
C TYR A 5 -2.74 7.92 -7.99
N THR A 6 -2.69 6.65 -8.34
CA THR A 6 -2.71 5.56 -7.38
C THR A 6 -1.50 4.66 -7.57
N CYS A 7 -0.80 4.36 -6.48
CA CYS A 7 0.20 3.30 -6.43
C CYS A 7 -0.44 2.06 -5.79
N LEU A 8 -0.13 0.91 -6.36
CA LEU A 8 -0.65 -0.38 -5.90
C LEU A 8 0.50 -1.19 -5.32
N LEU A 9 0.28 -1.79 -4.15
CA LEU A 9 1.30 -2.59 -3.47
C LEU A 9 0.76 -3.99 -3.21
N TYR A 10 1.51 -4.99 -3.66
CA TYR A 10 1.20 -6.41 -3.48
C TYR A 10 2.33 -7.05 -2.70
N ARG A 11 1.99 -7.84 -1.68
CA ARG A 11 2.99 -8.46 -0.82
C ARG A 11 2.60 -9.89 -0.48
N THR A 12 3.54 -10.81 -0.64
CA THR A 12 3.39 -12.20 -0.24
C THR A 12 4.58 -12.60 0.62
N LYS A 13 4.49 -13.79 1.28
CA LYS A 13 5.56 -14.28 2.14
C LYS A 13 6.62 -15.03 1.34
N THR A 14 6.22 -15.77 0.31
CA THR A 14 7.13 -16.64 -0.46
C THR A 14 6.96 -16.39 -1.95
N THR A 15 7.85 -17.02 -2.74
CA THR A 15 7.74 -17.03 -4.20
C THR A 15 7.09 -18.32 -4.71
N GLU A 16 6.57 -19.16 -3.82
CA GLU A 16 5.90 -20.40 -4.21
C GLU A 16 4.65 -20.15 -5.04
N GLN A 17 4.23 -21.16 -5.79
CA GLN A 17 3.10 -21.04 -6.70
C GLN A 17 1.82 -20.56 -6.03
N LYS A 18 1.54 -21.03 -4.80
CA LYS A 18 0.37 -20.58 -4.04
C LYS A 18 0.39 -19.08 -3.75
N ASP A 19 1.59 -18.53 -3.50
CA ASP A 19 1.75 -17.11 -3.24
C ASP A 19 1.75 -16.29 -4.53
N GLN A 20 2.11 -16.89 -5.65
CA GLN A 20 1.93 -16.27 -6.95
C GLN A 20 0.43 -16.09 -7.26
N ALA A 21 -0.38 -17.10 -6.95
CA ALA A 21 -1.85 -17.01 -7.08
C ALA A 21 -2.40 -15.94 -6.16
N GLU A 22 -1.89 -15.83 -4.93
CA GLU A 22 -2.27 -14.78 -3.99
C GLU A 22 -1.89 -13.39 -4.50
N MET A 23 -0.73 -13.25 -5.10
CA MET A 23 -0.28 -12.01 -5.72
C MET A 23 -1.25 -11.57 -6.83
N GLU A 24 -1.63 -12.52 -7.69
CA GLU A 24 -2.59 -12.25 -8.77
C GLU A 24 -3.97 -11.88 -8.21
N ARG A 25 -4.39 -12.50 -7.12
CA ARG A 25 -5.63 -12.14 -6.45
C ARG A 25 -5.59 -10.69 -5.96
N GLN A 26 -4.50 -10.31 -5.28
CA GLN A 26 -4.33 -8.95 -4.79
C GLN A 26 -4.39 -7.94 -5.94
N ARG A 27 -3.68 -8.24 -7.00
CA ARG A 27 -3.66 -7.37 -8.18
C ARG A 27 -5.06 -7.20 -8.78
N GLY A 28 -5.77 -8.31 -8.97
CA GLY A 28 -7.10 -8.29 -9.56
C GLY A 28 -8.09 -7.45 -8.77
N VAL A 29 -8.15 -7.67 -7.44
CA VAL A 29 -9.10 -6.92 -6.61
C VAL A 29 -8.72 -5.45 -6.49
N CYS A 30 -7.41 -5.13 -6.44
CA CYS A 30 -6.96 -3.75 -6.38
C CYS A 30 -7.25 -2.99 -7.68
N LEU A 31 -6.96 -3.58 -8.82
CA LEU A 31 -7.23 -2.94 -10.12
C LEU A 31 -8.72 -2.69 -10.32
N GLN A 32 -9.55 -3.65 -9.95
CA GLN A 32 -11.00 -3.49 -10.04
C GLN A 32 -11.49 -2.38 -9.13
N PHE A 33 -11.00 -2.35 -7.88
CA PHE A 33 -11.38 -1.31 -6.92
C PHE A 33 -10.99 0.08 -7.44
N ALA A 34 -9.76 0.23 -7.93
CA ALA A 34 -9.29 1.50 -8.48
C ALA A 34 -10.17 1.96 -9.66
N GLN A 35 -10.53 1.03 -10.54
CA GLN A 35 -11.41 1.33 -11.67
C GLN A 35 -12.78 1.82 -11.19
N GLU A 36 -13.36 1.15 -10.20
CA GLU A 36 -14.66 1.54 -9.64
C GLU A 36 -14.63 2.93 -9.00
N GLN A 37 -13.50 3.28 -8.40
CA GLN A 37 -13.31 4.60 -7.79
C GLN A 37 -12.97 5.70 -8.82
N GLY A 38 -12.64 5.32 -10.04
CA GLY A 38 -12.20 6.27 -11.05
C GLY A 38 -10.77 6.75 -10.85
N TRP A 39 -9.95 5.98 -10.15
CA TRP A 39 -8.54 6.31 -9.92
C TRP A 39 -7.67 5.80 -11.06
N LEU A 40 -6.52 6.47 -11.26
CA LEU A 40 -5.55 6.09 -12.28
C LEU A 40 -4.37 5.37 -11.64
N PRO A 41 -4.24 4.04 -11.83
CA PRO A 41 -3.04 3.34 -11.40
C PRO A 41 -1.83 3.78 -12.21
N ILE A 42 -0.79 4.30 -11.55
CA ILE A 42 0.43 4.76 -12.24
C ILE A 42 1.60 3.83 -12.02
N ARG A 43 1.64 3.10 -10.89
CA ARG A 43 2.70 2.14 -10.60
C ARG A 43 2.16 0.97 -9.78
N GLU A 44 2.74 -0.20 -10.04
CA GLU A 44 2.49 -1.40 -9.25
C GLU A 44 3.81 -1.84 -8.62
N PHE A 45 3.76 -2.21 -7.33
CA PHE A 45 4.92 -2.69 -6.58
C PHE A 45 4.65 -4.12 -6.13
N TRP A 46 5.60 -4.99 -6.36
CA TRP A 46 5.53 -6.43 -6.06
C TRP A 46 6.61 -6.74 -5.04
N CYS A 47 6.24 -7.39 -3.95
CA CYS A 47 7.20 -7.74 -2.92
C CYS A 47 6.92 -9.13 -2.37
N SER A 48 7.95 -9.99 -2.36
CA SER A 48 7.93 -11.26 -1.63
C SER A 48 9.01 -11.20 -0.56
N GLU A 49 8.68 -11.61 0.66
CA GLU A 49 9.63 -11.60 1.78
C GLU A 49 10.80 -12.55 1.55
N GLU A 50 10.63 -13.59 0.71
CA GLU A 50 11.67 -14.55 0.38
C GLU A 50 12.63 -14.13 -0.73
N ASP A 51 12.42 -12.95 -1.33
CA ASP A 51 13.28 -12.50 -2.43
C ASP A 51 14.72 -12.24 -2.00
N GLY A 52 15.01 -12.29 -0.69
CA GLY A 52 16.35 -12.02 -0.19
C GLY A 52 16.77 -10.57 -0.34
N ARG A 53 15.85 -9.67 -0.63
CA ARG A 53 16.15 -8.25 -0.77
C ARG A 53 16.54 -7.65 0.57
N PRO A 54 17.59 -6.83 0.63
CA PRO A 54 17.86 -6.03 1.81
C PRO A 54 16.66 -5.14 2.15
N ILE A 55 16.52 -4.79 3.42
CA ILE A 55 15.42 -3.92 3.89
C ILE A 55 15.39 -2.60 3.11
N ASN A 56 16.56 -2.06 2.74
CA ASN A 56 16.64 -0.81 2.00
C ASN A 56 16.16 -0.91 0.53
N GLU A 57 15.85 -2.11 0.05
CA GLU A 57 15.26 -2.31 -1.27
C GLU A 57 13.77 -2.60 -1.22
N ASP A 58 13.17 -2.55 -0.03
CA ASP A 58 11.73 -2.75 0.12
C ASP A 58 10.98 -1.63 -0.61
N PRO A 59 9.90 -1.96 -1.34
CA PRO A 59 9.09 -0.95 -2.04
C PRO A 59 8.63 0.22 -1.19
N LEU A 60 8.51 0.03 0.13
CA LEU A 60 8.09 1.12 1.03
C LEU A 60 9.03 2.31 0.96
N LEU A 61 10.33 2.11 0.77
CA LEU A 61 11.27 3.22 0.65
C LEU A 61 10.99 4.07 -0.59
N GLU A 62 10.77 3.41 -1.71
CA GLU A 62 10.44 4.10 -2.96
C GLU A 62 9.09 4.79 -2.88
N LEU A 63 8.10 4.13 -2.28
CA LEU A 63 6.78 4.72 -2.07
C LEU A 63 6.85 5.95 -1.17
N ARG A 64 7.63 5.90 -0.10
CA ARG A 64 7.82 7.06 0.79
C ARG A 64 8.44 8.23 0.05
N ALA A 65 9.47 7.97 -0.75
CA ALA A 65 10.11 9.02 -1.54
C ALA A 65 9.10 9.66 -2.52
N GLY A 66 8.28 8.84 -3.18
CA GLY A 66 7.23 9.33 -4.07
C GLY A 66 6.18 10.16 -3.35
N ALA A 67 5.80 9.77 -2.13
CA ALA A 67 4.85 10.52 -1.31
C ALA A 67 5.41 11.88 -0.93
N GLU A 68 6.67 11.94 -0.52
CA GLU A 68 7.34 13.20 -0.18
C GLU A 68 7.37 14.16 -1.36
N GLN A 69 7.47 13.64 -2.58
CA GLN A 69 7.49 14.43 -3.81
C GLN A 69 6.09 14.63 -4.41
N ALA A 70 5.06 14.23 -3.71
CA ALA A 70 3.65 14.36 -4.15
C ALA A 70 3.38 13.72 -5.52
N GLN A 71 4.05 12.59 -5.81
CA GLN A 71 3.91 11.91 -7.10
C GLN A 71 2.60 11.14 -7.24
N PHE A 72 1.94 10.80 -6.13
CA PHE A 72 0.67 10.10 -6.14
C PHE A 72 -0.16 10.51 -4.91
N GLN A 73 -1.45 10.23 -4.95
CA GLN A 73 -2.39 10.64 -3.90
C GLN A 73 -3.00 9.47 -3.14
N ILE A 74 -2.94 8.27 -3.71
CA ILE A 74 -3.57 7.08 -3.12
C ILE A 74 -2.55 5.94 -3.07
N LEU A 75 -2.43 5.29 -1.91
CA LEU A 75 -1.77 3.98 -1.80
C LEU A 75 -2.87 2.95 -1.57
N LEU A 76 -2.99 1.99 -2.47
CA LEU A 76 -4.03 0.96 -2.42
C LEU A 76 -3.41 -0.42 -2.23
N VAL A 77 -3.90 -1.13 -1.23
CA VAL A 77 -3.56 -2.54 -0.96
C VAL A 77 -4.84 -3.34 -0.83
N SER A 78 -4.76 -4.65 -0.99
CA SER A 78 -5.93 -5.51 -0.82
C SER A 78 -6.41 -5.54 0.63
N GLU A 79 -5.48 -5.76 1.56
CA GLU A 79 -5.71 -5.75 3.01
C GLU A 79 -4.61 -4.93 3.68
N PHE A 80 -4.91 -4.37 4.85
CA PHE A 80 -3.98 -3.48 5.55
C PHE A 80 -2.64 -4.14 5.86
N ASP A 81 -2.64 -5.43 6.19
CA ASP A 81 -1.43 -6.18 6.52
C ASP A 81 -0.50 -6.42 5.32
N ARG A 82 -0.90 -6.00 4.10
CA ARG A 82 -0.03 -6.09 2.91
C ARG A 82 0.87 -4.87 2.75
N ILE A 83 0.73 -3.85 3.58
CA ILE A 83 1.57 -2.65 3.50
C ILE A 83 3.01 -2.97 3.91
N GLY A 84 3.19 -3.72 4.97
CA GLY A 84 4.50 -4.05 5.51
C GLY A 84 4.60 -5.49 5.93
N ARG A 85 5.75 -5.85 6.54
CA ARG A 85 6.06 -7.22 6.95
C ARG A 85 5.40 -7.60 8.27
N VAL A 86 5.26 -6.62 9.17
CA VAL A 86 4.69 -6.82 10.51
C VAL A 86 3.73 -5.68 10.82
N PRO A 87 2.79 -5.86 11.78
CA PRO A 87 1.77 -4.84 12.05
C PRO A 87 2.31 -3.46 12.39
N VAL A 88 3.38 -3.38 13.16
CA VAL A 88 3.96 -2.08 13.54
C VAL A 88 4.51 -1.34 12.32
N GLU A 89 5.08 -2.06 11.37
CA GLU A 89 5.55 -1.47 10.11
C GLU A 89 4.39 -0.96 9.27
N CYS A 90 3.29 -1.70 9.22
CA CYS A 90 2.09 -1.29 8.48
C CYS A 90 1.53 0.02 9.04
N SER A 91 1.38 0.11 10.36
CA SER A 91 0.84 1.30 11.02
C SER A 91 1.76 2.51 10.84
N ALA A 92 3.07 2.31 11.00
CA ALA A 92 4.05 3.38 10.83
C ALA A 92 4.08 3.90 9.39
N ALA A 93 4.04 3.00 8.43
CA ALA A 93 4.02 3.37 7.01
C ALA A 93 2.74 4.14 6.67
N ALA A 94 1.59 3.65 7.10
CA ALA A 94 0.31 4.32 6.84
C ALA A 94 0.29 5.73 7.42
N ALA A 95 0.79 5.90 8.66
CA ALA A 95 0.88 7.22 9.29
C ALA A 95 1.78 8.15 8.50
N PHE A 96 2.90 7.65 7.99
CA PHE A 96 3.82 8.43 7.15
C PHE A 96 3.10 8.94 5.89
N PHE A 97 2.40 8.05 5.18
CA PHE A 97 1.70 8.43 3.94
C PHE A 97 0.61 9.47 4.21
N GLU A 98 -0.18 9.29 5.27
CA GLU A 98 -1.22 10.27 5.62
C GLU A 98 -0.62 11.64 5.93
N ARG A 99 0.52 11.70 6.62
CA ARG A 99 1.18 12.97 6.91
C ARG A 99 1.66 13.68 5.65
N HIS A 100 1.95 12.94 4.60
CA HIS A 100 2.40 13.48 3.32
C HIS A 100 1.28 13.66 2.30
N GLY A 101 0.03 13.58 2.75
CA GLY A 101 -1.11 13.83 1.88
C GLY A 101 -1.49 12.65 0.98
N VAL A 102 -0.98 11.45 1.27
CA VAL A 102 -1.35 10.23 0.54
C VAL A 102 -2.37 9.45 1.36
N GLU A 103 -3.55 9.25 0.80
CA GLU A 103 -4.60 8.46 1.45
C GLU A 103 -4.28 6.97 1.33
N VAL A 104 -4.37 6.26 2.44
CA VAL A 104 -4.16 4.80 2.46
C VAL A 104 -5.53 4.13 2.41
N TRP A 105 -5.73 3.29 1.41
CA TRP A 105 -6.98 2.58 1.18
C TRP A 105 -6.75 1.08 1.08
N THR A 106 -7.71 0.31 1.58
CA THR A 106 -7.74 -1.14 1.39
C THR A 106 -9.01 -1.52 0.65
N VAL A 107 -8.94 -2.62 -0.10
CA VAL A 107 -10.14 -3.13 -0.78
C VAL A 107 -11.14 -3.66 0.26
N THR A 108 -10.64 -4.27 1.34
CA THR A 108 -11.50 -4.89 2.37
C THR A 108 -12.21 -3.86 3.25
N ASP A 109 -11.53 -2.77 3.63
CA ASP A 109 -12.06 -1.85 4.65
C ASP A 109 -12.24 -0.42 4.16
N GLY A 110 -11.81 -0.12 2.94
CA GLY A 110 -11.93 1.22 2.39
C GLY A 110 -10.85 2.17 2.91
N TYR A 111 -11.21 3.43 3.12
CA TYR A 111 -10.26 4.45 3.56
C TYR A 111 -9.85 4.22 5.02
N MET A 112 -8.53 4.14 5.23
CA MET A 112 -7.95 3.80 6.54
C MET A 112 -7.51 5.01 7.36
N GLY A 113 -7.64 6.21 6.81
CA GLY A 113 -7.10 7.42 7.43
C GLY A 113 -7.61 7.71 8.83
N LYS A 114 -8.88 7.43 9.12
CA LYS A 114 -9.45 7.63 10.46
C LYS A 114 -8.77 6.77 11.52
N LEU A 115 -8.56 5.49 11.21
CA LEU A 115 -7.93 4.56 12.14
C LEU A 115 -6.46 4.90 12.36
N VAL A 116 -5.77 5.27 11.30
CA VAL A 116 -4.36 5.68 11.38
C VAL A 116 -4.21 6.93 12.25
N ARG A 117 -5.09 7.91 12.12
CA ARG A 117 -5.06 9.13 12.92
C ARG A 117 -5.31 8.85 14.39
N LEU A 118 -6.26 7.96 14.70
CA LEU A 118 -6.55 7.57 16.07
C LEU A 118 -5.35 6.90 16.74
N GLU A 119 -4.67 6.01 16.04
CA GLU A 119 -3.46 5.35 16.54
C GLU A 119 -2.35 6.38 16.83
N VAL A 120 -2.14 7.32 15.93
CA VAL A 120 -1.12 8.36 16.10
C VAL A 120 -1.46 9.26 17.30
N GLU A 121 -2.71 9.63 17.48
CA GLU A 121 -3.15 10.45 18.63
C GLU A 121 -2.99 9.71 19.95
N THR A 122 -3.27 8.40 19.98
CA THR A 122 -3.13 7.59 21.19
C THR A 122 -1.67 7.35 21.58
N MET A 123 -0.75 7.43 20.65
CA MET A 123 0.67 7.21 20.87
C MET A 123 1.43 8.45 21.37
N LYS A 124 0.77 9.58 21.43
CA LYS A 124 1.39 10.83 21.91
C LYS A 124 1.50 10.90 23.43
#